data_41393f5110f0bd9fcef3d6ed28de66c6
#
_entry.id   41393f5110f0bd9fcef3d6ed28de66c6
#
_cell.length_a   1.000
_cell.length_b   1.000
_cell.length_c   1.000
_cell.angle_alpha   90.00
_cell.angle_beta   90.00
_cell.angle_gamma   90.00
#
_symmetry.space_group_name_H-M   'P 1'
#
loop_
_entity.id
_entity.type
_entity.pdbx_description
1 polymer ?
#
loop_
_entity_poly.entity_id
_entity_poly.type
_entity_poly.pdbx_seq_one_letter_code
_entity_poly.pdbx_strand_id
1 'polypeptide(L)'
;MTKDVLISISGKHIDILSGPAEEYETGEDSIEVIAPADYYCRNGKHYIIYDEVFEGMTGTVKNKIKITGTDMVEIMKSGLTSSHMIFEKNKKNLTYYKTPYGQMLVGVNTKKMEISVEDDKIGVLVDYELDVNHEPLADCKIKMSIMPKESVEWIKGASPEYVS
;
A
#
# COMPACT_ATOMS: atom_id res chain seq x y z
N MET A 1 9.48 15.75 -8.13
CA MET A 1 8.03 15.51 -7.96
C MET A 1 7.49 16.50 -6.95
N THR A 2 6.27 16.96 -7.16
CA THR A 2 5.68 17.95 -6.26
C THR A 2 5.25 17.29 -4.96
N LYS A 3 4.99 18.13 -3.96
CA LYS A 3 4.57 17.63 -2.66
C LYS A 3 3.17 17.01 -2.69
N ASP A 4 2.27 17.55 -3.51
CA ASP A 4 0.90 17.05 -3.61
C ASP A 4 0.82 16.01 -4.70
N VAL A 5 0.46 14.79 -4.33
CA VAL A 5 0.44 13.67 -5.26
C VAL A 5 -0.86 12.91 -5.10
N LEU A 6 -1.10 12.05 -6.07
CA LEU A 6 -2.13 11.01 -5.95
C LEU A 6 -1.42 9.68 -5.94
N ILE A 7 -1.85 8.82 -5.03
CA ILE A 7 -1.34 7.47 -4.97
C ILE A 7 -2.45 6.52 -5.39
N SER A 8 -2.10 5.57 -6.25
CA SER A 8 -2.98 4.50 -6.66
C SER A 8 -2.35 3.20 -6.18
N ILE A 9 -3.12 2.43 -5.42
CA ILE A 9 -2.67 1.14 -4.93
C ILE A 9 -3.68 0.11 -5.36
N SER A 10 -3.22 -0.92 -6.05
CA SER A 10 -4.09 -2.04 -6.40
C SER A 10 -3.40 -3.33 -6.03
N GLY A 11 -4.21 -4.36 -5.73
CA GLY A 11 -3.62 -5.64 -5.38
C GLY A 11 -4.64 -6.60 -4.86
N LYS A 12 -4.20 -7.84 -4.71
CA LYS A 12 -5.00 -8.89 -4.10
C LYS A 12 -4.68 -8.93 -2.61
N HIS A 13 -5.70 -9.23 -1.85
CA HIS A 13 -5.55 -9.46 -0.41
C HIS A 13 -5.02 -8.26 0.37
N ILE A 14 -5.06 -7.08 -0.26
CA ILE A 14 -4.59 -5.90 0.44
C ILE A 14 -5.49 -5.58 1.63
N ASP A 15 -6.74 -5.96 1.57
CA ASP A 15 -7.69 -5.69 2.64
C ASP A 15 -7.53 -6.60 3.84
N ILE A 16 -6.78 -7.68 3.72
CA ILE A 16 -6.53 -8.55 4.85
C ILE A 16 -5.92 -7.76 6.00
N LEU A 17 -5.15 -6.73 5.68
CA LEU A 17 -4.49 -5.93 6.69
C LEU A 17 -5.35 -4.81 7.23
N SER A 18 -6.56 -4.63 6.71
CA SER A 18 -7.41 -3.54 7.16
C SER A 18 -8.86 -3.91 7.36
N GLY A 19 -9.22 -5.20 7.23
CA GLY A 19 -10.61 -5.60 7.40
C GLY A 19 -10.79 -7.08 7.57
N PRO A 20 -12.04 -7.53 7.67
CA PRO A 20 -12.33 -8.95 7.85
C PRO A 20 -11.88 -9.78 6.68
N ALA A 21 -11.53 -11.02 6.95
CA ALA A 21 -10.90 -11.85 5.94
C ALA A 21 -11.89 -12.52 4.99
N GLU A 22 -13.15 -12.55 5.33
CA GLU A 22 -14.09 -13.32 4.51
C GLU A 22 -14.35 -12.72 3.15
N GLU A 23 -13.78 -11.57 2.88
CA GLU A 23 -14.06 -10.93 1.61
C GLU A 23 -13.02 -11.18 0.56
N TYR A 24 -12.10 -12.08 0.80
CA TYR A 24 -10.98 -12.25 -0.10
C TYR A 24 -10.98 -13.53 -0.86
N GLU A 25 -12.06 -14.22 -0.85
CA GLU A 25 -12.01 -15.51 -1.46
C GLU A 25 -11.94 -15.44 -2.98
N THR A 26 -12.27 -14.34 -3.57
CA THR A 26 -12.22 -14.22 -5.01
C THR A 26 -10.87 -13.72 -5.43
N GLY A 27 -10.00 -14.59 -5.79
CA GLY A 27 -8.64 -14.20 -6.09
C GLY A 27 -8.47 -13.34 -7.31
N GLU A 28 -9.50 -13.23 -8.13
CA GLU A 28 -9.38 -12.41 -9.31
C GLU A 28 -9.65 -10.95 -9.10
N ASP A 29 -10.34 -10.62 -8.03
CA ASP A 29 -10.72 -9.24 -7.81
C ASP A 29 -9.54 -8.50 -7.23
N SER A 30 -9.17 -7.44 -7.89
CA SER A 30 -8.15 -6.54 -7.39
C SER A 30 -8.85 -5.38 -6.69
N ILE A 31 -8.30 -4.98 -5.58
CA ILE A 31 -8.78 -3.82 -4.87
C ILE A 31 -7.93 -2.65 -5.26
N GLU A 32 -8.57 -1.55 -5.61
CA GLU A 32 -7.86 -0.37 -6.02
C GLU A 32 -8.26 0.79 -5.13
N VAL A 33 -7.26 1.46 -4.58
CA VAL A 33 -7.45 2.65 -3.77
C VAL A 33 -6.73 3.79 -4.45
N ILE A 34 -7.43 4.91 -4.63
CA ILE A 34 -6.83 6.12 -5.16
C ILE A 34 -7.05 7.21 -4.13
N ALA A 35 -5.98 7.83 -3.68
CA ALA A 35 -6.08 8.81 -2.61
C ALA A 35 -5.10 9.95 -2.83
N PRO A 36 -5.48 11.16 -2.43
CA PRO A 36 -4.52 12.26 -2.37
C PRO A 36 -3.53 11.98 -1.23
N ALA A 37 -2.30 12.35 -1.45
CA ALA A 37 -1.25 12.06 -0.51
C ALA A 37 -0.22 13.17 -0.51
N ASP A 38 0.57 13.21 0.55
CA ASP A 38 1.72 14.09 0.63
C ASP A 38 2.97 13.28 0.34
N TYR A 39 3.84 13.87 -0.44
CA TYR A 39 5.08 13.23 -0.84
C TYR A 39 6.26 14.09 -0.42
N TYR A 40 7.30 13.46 0.11
CA TYR A 40 8.57 14.13 0.29
C TYR A 40 9.71 13.13 0.17
N CYS A 41 10.89 13.66 -0.13
CA CYS A 41 12.09 12.85 -0.27
C CYS A 41 13.10 13.36 0.75
N ARG A 42 13.67 12.45 1.54
CA ARG A 42 14.67 12.80 2.54
C ARG A 42 15.75 11.74 2.55
N ASN A 43 16.99 12.17 2.41
CA ASN A 43 18.15 11.27 2.43
C ASN A 43 18.01 10.15 1.40
N GLY A 44 17.49 10.50 0.22
CA GLY A 44 17.32 9.54 -0.85
C GLY A 44 16.18 8.57 -0.67
N LYS A 45 15.36 8.73 0.35
CA LYS A 45 14.21 7.87 0.59
C LYS A 45 12.94 8.64 0.31
N HIS A 46 11.96 7.93 -0.23
CA HIS A 46 10.70 8.54 -0.63
C HIS A 46 9.64 8.22 0.40
N TYR A 47 8.87 9.22 0.78
CA TYR A 47 7.82 9.06 1.79
C TYR A 47 6.50 9.53 1.21
N ILE A 48 5.47 8.71 1.34
CA ILE A 48 4.11 9.04 0.89
C ILE A 48 3.19 8.83 2.08
N ILE A 49 2.40 9.87 2.43
CA ILE A 49 1.56 9.84 3.61
C ILE A 49 0.13 10.16 3.19
N TYR A 50 -0.81 9.33 3.61
CA TYR A 50 -2.23 9.57 3.34
C TYR A 50 -3.08 8.94 4.43
N ASP A 51 -4.33 9.43 4.54
CA ASP A 51 -5.25 8.95 5.54
C ASP A 51 -6.33 8.11 4.90
N GLU A 52 -6.75 7.05 5.60
CA GLU A 52 -7.88 6.23 5.21
C GLU A 52 -9.00 6.40 6.21
N VAL A 53 -10.23 6.49 5.68
CA VAL A 53 -11.43 6.56 6.50
C VAL A 53 -12.27 5.34 6.16
N PHE A 54 -12.68 4.61 7.19
CA PHE A 54 -13.47 3.41 6.98
C PHE A 54 -14.92 3.69 7.27
N GLU A 55 -15.79 3.26 6.38
CA GLU A 55 -17.21 3.46 6.50
C GLU A 55 -17.73 2.76 7.75
N GLY A 56 -18.55 3.47 8.52
CA GLY A 56 -19.14 2.89 9.71
C GLY A 56 -18.24 2.89 10.93
N MET A 57 -17.06 3.46 10.85
CA MET A 57 -16.12 3.53 11.96
C MET A 57 -15.73 4.96 12.21
N THR A 58 -15.50 5.29 13.47
CA THR A 58 -14.98 6.61 13.82
C THR A 58 -13.47 6.52 13.87
N GLY A 59 -12.82 7.55 13.39
CA GLY A 59 -11.37 7.60 13.38
C GLY A 59 -10.81 7.29 12.00
N THR A 60 -9.52 7.44 11.87
CA THR A 60 -8.82 7.24 10.60
C THR A 60 -7.64 6.33 10.82
N VAL A 61 -7.14 5.79 9.71
CA VAL A 61 -5.87 5.08 9.69
C VAL A 61 -4.90 5.92 8.88
N LYS A 62 -3.78 6.27 9.49
CA LYS A 62 -2.75 7.00 8.79
C LYS A 62 -1.81 6.01 8.14
N ASN A 63 -1.59 6.20 6.85
CA ASN A 63 -0.70 5.35 6.08
C ASN A 63 0.56 6.11 5.74
N LYS A 64 1.70 5.47 5.94
CA LYS A 64 2.98 6.03 5.56
C LYS A 64 3.73 4.97 4.77
N ILE A 65 4.08 5.30 3.54
CA ILE A 65 4.82 4.41 2.67
C ILE A 65 6.21 4.97 2.51
N LYS A 66 7.21 4.14 2.76
CA LYS A 66 8.60 4.54 2.65
C LYS A 66 9.28 3.64 1.63
N ILE A 67 9.91 4.25 0.64
CA ILE A 67 10.60 3.53 -0.43
C ILE A 67 12.08 3.83 -0.29
N THR A 68 12.87 2.77 -0.13
CA THR A 68 14.31 2.89 0.03
C THR A 68 15.00 2.16 -1.11
N GLY A 69 15.71 2.90 -1.96
CA GLY A 69 16.43 2.30 -3.07
C GLY A 69 15.49 1.58 -4.02
N THR A 70 15.91 0.40 -4.47
CA THR A 70 15.13 -0.40 -5.39
C THR A 70 14.74 -1.74 -4.79
N ASP A 71 14.99 -1.95 -3.49
CA ASP A 71 14.80 -3.27 -2.91
C ASP A 71 14.05 -3.27 -1.58
N MET A 72 13.51 -2.13 -1.15
CA MET A 72 12.76 -2.12 0.11
C MET A 72 11.61 -1.14 0.07
N VAL A 73 10.43 -1.60 0.45
CA VAL A 73 9.24 -0.78 0.62
C VAL A 73 8.65 -1.11 1.98
N GLU A 74 8.31 -0.08 2.74
CA GLU A 74 7.66 -0.26 4.03
C GLU A 74 6.31 0.43 4.01
N ILE A 75 5.30 -0.24 4.54
CA ILE A 75 3.97 0.33 4.68
C ILE A 75 3.62 0.31 6.16
N MET A 76 3.48 1.49 6.73
CA MET A 76 3.16 1.64 8.15
C MET A 76 1.77 2.20 8.29
N LYS A 77 0.95 1.54 9.11
CA LYS A 77 -0.40 2.00 9.40
C LYS A 77 -0.51 2.27 10.89
N SER A 78 -1.21 3.34 11.23
CA SER A 78 -1.45 3.67 12.64
C SER A 78 -2.82 4.30 12.77
N GLY A 79 -3.44 4.09 13.94
CA GLY A 79 -4.78 4.58 14.21
C GLY A 79 -5.67 3.42 14.62
N LEU A 80 -6.78 3.25 13.89
CA LEU A 80 -7.69 2.13 14.18
C LEU A 80 -7.00 0.79 14.08
N THR A 81 -6.07 0.65 13.15
CA THR A 81 -5.23 -0.53 13.07
C THR A 81 -3.78 -0.06 13.14
N SER A 82 -2.91 -1.00 13.45
CA SER A 82 -1.50 -0.67 13.56
C SER A 82 -0.69 -1.81 12.99
N SER A 83 0.15 -1.50 12.02
CA SER A 83 1.00 -2.51 11.39
C SER A 83 2.21 -1.85 10.77
N HIS A 84 3.24 -2.65 10.59
CA HIS A 84 4.45 -2.21 9.90
C HIS A 84 4.87 -3.35 8.99
N MET A 85 4.49 -3.25 7.72
CA MET A 85 4.81 -4.27 6.73
C MET A 85 6.09 -3.90 6.02
N ILE A 86 7.02 -4.82 5.96
CA ILE A 86 8.30 -4.60 5.32
C ILE A 86 8.42 -5.55 4.15
N PHE A 87 8.56 -4.99 2.96
CA PHE A 87 8.78 -5.75 1.73
C PHE A 87 10.22 -5.55 1.32
N GLU A 88 10.99 -6.59 1.45
CA GLU A 88 12.41 -6.54 1.15
C GLU A 88 12.72 -7.66 0.17
N LYS A 89 13.29 -7.32 -0.97
CA LYS A 89 13.48 -8.26 -2.06
C LYS A 89 14.25 -9.50 -1.59
N ASN A 90 13.66 -10.67 -1.88
CA ASN A 90 14.25 -11.97 -1.55
C ASN A 90 14.44 -12.20 -0.05
N LYS A 91 13.61 -11.55 0.76
CA LYS A 91 13.67 -11.73 2.21
C LYS A 91 12.28 -11.92 2.78
N LYS A 92 12.24 -12.54 3.95
CA LYS A 92 11.00 -12.69 4.69
C LYS A 92 11.08 -11.85 5.96
N ASN A 93 10.05 -11.06 6.19
CA ASN A 93 9.96 -10.21 7.36
C ASN A 93 8.73 -10.59 8.16
N LEU A 94 8.84 -10.55 9.47
CA LEU A 94 7.76 -10.86 10.39
C LEU A 94 7.38 -9.60 11.15
N THR A 95 6.07 -9.40 11.30
CA THR A 95 5.59 -8.25 12.04
C THR A 95 4.30 -8.61 12.76
N TYR A 96 3.98 -7.86 13.80
CA TYR A 96 2.69 -8.03 14.48
C TYR A 96 1.72 -7.02 13.95
N TYR A 97 0.52 -7.50 13.64
CA TYR A 97 -0.56 -6.67 13.17
C TYR A 97 -1.61 -6.58 14.26
N LYS A 98 -1.86 -5.37 14.75
CA LYS A 98 -2.80 -5.16 15.84
C LYS A 98 -4.12 -4.66 15.32
N THR A 99 -5.18 -5.29 15.77
CA THR A 99 -6.55 -4.89 15.46
C THR A 99 -7.32 -4.79 16.76
N PRO A 100 -8.51 -4.20 16.72
CA PRO A 100 -9.37 -4.22 17.91
C PRO A 100 -9.73 -5.62 18.36
N TYR A 101 -9.60 -6.61 17.50
CA TYR A 101 -9.96 -7.99 17.83
C TYR A 101 -8.78 -8.82 18.27
N GLY A 102 -7.59 -8.27 18.28
CA GLY A 102 -6.43 -9.01 18.71
C GLY A 102 -5.23 -8.76 17.86
N GLN A 103 -4.22 -9.57 18.08
CA GLN A 103 -2.92 -9.39 17.44
C GLN A 103 -2.58 -10.64 16.67
N MET A 104 -2.02 -10.46 15.46
CA MET A 104 -1.61 -11.55 14.60
C MET A 104 -0.15 -11.38 14.23
N LEU A 105 0.53 -12.50 14.05
CA LEU A 105 1.88 -12.48 13.52
C LEU A 105 1.80 -12.67 12.01
N VAL A 106 2.27 -11.69 11.27
CA VAL A 106 2.18 -11.67 9.82
C VAL A 106 3.57 -11.81 9.23
N GLY A 107 3.71 -12.76 8.32
CA GLY A 107 4.95 -12.97 7.59
C GLY A 107 4.80 -12.54 6.16
N VAL A 108 5.79 -11.80 5.68
CA VAL A 108 5.81 -11.29 4.31
C VAL A 108 7.09 -11.78 3.67
N ASN A 109 6.94 -12.69 2.72
CA ASN A 109 8.07 -13.23 1.97
C ASN A 109 8.05 -12.62 0.58
N THR A 110 8.90 -11.63 0.35
CA THR A 110 8.89 -10.88 -0.90
C THR A 110 9.67 -11.62 -1.96
N LYS A 111 8.98 -11.99 -3.03
CA LYS A 111 9.58 -12.77 -4.10
C LYS A 111 10.08 -11.90 -5.25
N LYS A 112 9.37 -10.84 -5.55
CA LYS A 112 9.71 -9.98 -6.68
C LYS A 112 9.41 -8.55 -6.31
N MET A 113 10.28 -7.65 -6.73
CA MET A 113 10.08 -6.23 -6.46
C MET A 113 10.67 -5.43 -7.60
N GLU A 114 9.87 -4.51 -8.12
CA GLU A 114 10.31 -3.58 -9.15
C GLU A 114 9.91 -2.19 -8.73
N ILE A 115 10.88 -1.31 -8.64
CA ILE A 115 10.65 0.09 -8.27
C ILE A 115 11.24 0.95 -9.38
N SER A 116 10.42 1.83 -9.94
CA SER A 116 10.92 2.79 -10.92
C SER A 116 10.63 4.19 -10.43
N VAL A 117 11.64 5.05 -10.46
CA VAL A 117 11.52 6.42 -10.01
C VAL A 117 11.85 7.31 -11.20
N GLU A 118 10.86 8.09 -11.62
CA GLU A 118 11.01 9.05 -12.71
C GLU A 118 10.71 10.43 -12.15
N ASP A 119 10.88 11.45 -12.98
CA ASP A 119 10.70 12.82 -12.51
C ASP A 119 9.29 13.08 -12.03
N ASP A 120 8.31 12.45 -12.67
CA ASP A 120 6.91 12.73 -12.37
C ASP A 120 6.11 11.47 -12.07
N LYS A 121 6.79 10.37 -11.72
CA LYS A 121 6.07 9.14 -11.40
C LYS A 121 6.97 8.18 -10.65
N ILE A 122 6.41 7.56 -9.63
CA ILE A 122 7.05 6.45 -8.96
C ILE A 122 6.15 5.24 -9.13
N GLY A 123 6.71 4.14 -9.62
CA GLY A 123 5.96 2.90 -9.78
C GLY A 123 6.58 1.82 -8.92
N VAL A 124 5.73 1.01 -8.29
CA VAL A 124 6.15 -0.07 -7.42
C VAL A 124 5.33 -1.30 -7.75
N LEU A 125 6.01 -2.43 -7.90
CA LEU A 125 5.38 -3.72 -8.10
C LEU A 125 6.03 -4.71 -7.15
N VAL A 126 5.21 -5.37 -6.32
CA VAL A 126 5.71 -6.33 -5.34
C VAL A 126 4.89 -7.60 -5.42
N ASP A 127 5.56 -8.74 -5.58
CA ASP A 127 4.96 -10.06 -5.44
C ASP A 127 5.46 -10.66 -4.15
N TYR A 128 4.54 -11.14 -3.31
CA TYR A 128 4.95 -11.69 -2.02
C TYR A 128 3.99 -12.78 -1.58
N GLU A 129 4.50 -13.63 -0.69
CA GLU A 129 3.69 -14.62 0.00
C GLU A 129 3.36 -14.10 1.38
N LEU A 130 2.11 -14.26 1.75
CA LEU A 130 1.62 -13.81 3.05
C LEU A 130 1.33 -15.03 3.90
N ASP A 131 1.85 -15.05 5.13
CA ASP A 131 1.41 -16.04 6.09
C ASP A 131 0.96 -15.34 7.36
N VAL A 132 0.10 -16.03 8.10
CA VAL A 132 -0.44 -15.52 9.35
C VAL A 132 -0.25 -16.59 10.39
N ASN A 133 0.40 -16.23 11.50
CA ASN A 133 0.71 -17.17 12.58
C ASN A 133 1.40 -18.42 12.04
N HIS A 134 2.34 -18.20 11.11
CA HIS A 134 3.18 -19.23 10.50
C HIS A 134 2.43 -20.16 9.55
N GLU A 135 1.22 -19.81 9.16
CA GLU A 135 0.48 -20.63 8.21
C GLU A 135 0.34 -19.85 6.91
N PRO A 136 0.73 -20.48 5.79
CA PRO A 136 0.60 -19.78 4.49
C PRO A 136 -0.84 -19.43 4.21
N LEU A 137 -1.06 -18.19 3.80
CA LEU A 137 -2.40 -17.72 3.52
C LEU A 137 -2.61 -17.47 2.03
N ALA A 138 -1.70 -16.79 1.36
CA ALA A 138 -1.95 -16.39 -0.01
C ALA A 138 -0.68 -15.90 -0.69
N ASP A 139 -0.70 -15.99 -2.02
CA ASP A 139 0.24 -15.27 -2.86
C ASP A 139 -0.40 -13.95 -3.22
N CYS A 140 0.34 -12.87 -3.05
CA CYS A 140 -0.21 -11.53 -3.15
C CYS A 140 0.61 -10.69 -4.11
N LYS A 141 -0.02 -9.65 -4.62
CA LYS A 141 0.64 -8.70 -5.50
C LYS A 141 0.14 -7.31 -5.15
N ILE A 142 1.07 -6.36 -5.07
CA ILE A 142 0.74 -4.97 -4.86
C ILE A 142 1.36 -4.17 -6.00
N LYS A 143 0.56 -3.27 -6.55
CA LYS A 143 1.04 -2.34 -7.56
C LYS A 143 0.68 -0.94 -7.09
N MET A 144 1.67 -0.05 -7.07
CA MET A 144 1.46 1.32 -6.67
C MET A 144 1.95 2.27 -7.73
N SER A 145 1.23 3.38 -7.89
CA SER A 145 1.65 4.47 -8.76
C SER A 145 1.47 5.76 -8.00
N ILE A 146 2.51 6.57 -7.96
CA ILE A 146 2.49 7.87 -7.31
C ILE A 146 2.81 8.92 -8.36
N MET A 147 1.89 9.89 -8.53
CA MET A 147 2.02 10.91 -9.54
C MET A 147 1.60 12.26 -8.99
N PRO A 148 2.17 13.36 -9.49
CA PRO A 148 1.67 14.68 -9.11
C PRO A 148 0.19 14.82 -9.40
N LYS A 149 -0.51 15.54 -8.55
CA LYS A 149 -1.94 15.73 -8.72
C LYS A 149 -2.30 16.33 -10.07
N GLU A 150 -1.50 17.24 -10.55
CA GLU A 150 -1.81 17.89 -11.82
C GLU A 150 -1.74 16.92 -12.99
N SER A 151 -0.85 15.92 -12.93
CA SER A 151 -0.80 14.91 -13.98
C SER A 151 -2.07 14.10 -14.02
N VAL A 152 -2.60 13.78 -12.84
CA VAL A 152 -3.81 12.98 -12.77
C VAL A 152 -5.02 13.80 -13.19
N GLU A 153 -5.03 15.10 -12.91
CA GLU A 153 -6.10 15.94 -13.35
C GLU A 153 -6.19 16.02 -14.86
N TRP A 154 -5.04 15.99 -15.52
CA TRP A 154 -5.04 15.91 -16.96
C TRP A 154 -5.74 14.65 -17.45
N ILE A 155 -5.48 13.53 -16.78
CA ILE A 155 -6.13 12.26 -17.12
C ILE A 155 -7.61 12.34 -16.84
N LYS A 156 -8.00 12.98 -15.73
CA LYS A 156 -9.40 13.16 -15.41
C LYS A 156 -10.11 13.97 -16.46
N GLY A 157 -9.46 14.99 -16.97
CA GLY A 157 -10.05 15.78 -18.04
C GLY A 157 -10.31 14.98 -19.29
N ALA A 158 -9.48 13.97 -19.55
CA ALA A 158 -9.67 13.12 -20.71
C ALA A 158 -10.67 12.01 -20.46
N SER A 159 -11.02 11.75 -19.21
CA SER A 159 -11.88 10.64 -18.85
C SER A 159 -12.93 11.11 -17.87
N PRO A 160 -14.10 11.49 -18.36
CA PRO A 160 -15.10 12.14 -17.52
C PRO A 160 -15.55 11.35 -16.29
N GLU A 161 -15.42 10.06 -16.31
CA GLU A 161 -15.82 9.26 -15.16
C GLU A 161 -15.08 9.61 -13.91
N TYR A 162 -13.90 10.16 -14.04
CA TYR A 162 -13.11 10.49 -12.88
C TYR A 162 -13.48 11.81 -12.25
N VAL A 163 -14.33 12.57 -12.89
CA VAL A 163 -14.62 13.91 -12.41
C VAL A 163 -15.63 13.89 -11.28
N SER A 164 -16.49 12.94 -11.29
CA SER A 164 -17.57 12.86 -10.32
C SER A 164 -17.13 12.37 -8.96
#